data_d648153e55ed9341ef8a423a85fbfdeb
#
_entry.id   d648153e55ed9341ef8a423a85fbfdeb
#
_cell.length_a   1.000
_cell.length_b   1.000
_cell.length_c   1.000
_cell.angle_alpha   90.00
_cell.angle_beta   90.00
_cell.angle_gamma   90.00
#
_symmetry.space_group_name_H-M   'P 1'
#
loop_
_entity.id
_entity.type
_entity.pdbx_description
1 polymer ?
#
loop_
_entity_poly.entity_id
_entity_poly.type
_entity_poly.pdbx_seq_one_letter_code
_entity_poly.pdbx_strand_id
1 'polypeptide(L)'
;MNNKQFFRRMLALALPIALQNLLASCGYLVDTAMVTSLGNVAISAIGVASRWSFLMNIVTFGICSGSATLIAQSWGAGDHRTIRRTTGLALTAVIGVSLLYILMAQLFPARMMSLFTDEAAVIERGVGYIRMAGFAVLFSGVSLVVSTAVRSTEDVTTPFIASIVGVLSNCLLNYCLIYGRFGLPALGLEGAALATVLAMMLQAATIFAIAAHKKSVFLQDRRQLFGWDGGFVGKYIGISTPVLLNEMLWAVGTNIYSMILARQGSENFAAYTVFNSIHEVFFVFFIGLCNACAIMVGKSIGEKKPDEAYKIAGKNLIAIPVLSLVLGTLQIVLRHPILHLMQLETAGAHQTAADLLVLHGLLMPLINVPYLAVVGIFRAGGDTKYGFYVDTGSIYCIGIPVLWYMAYMTNASFVAMVAGMYLGEYILKTLFCLQRYKSRKWIRDLA
;
A
#
# COMPACT_ATOMS: atom_id res chain seq x y z
N MET A 1 -15.90 -17.75 18.72
CA MET A 1 -14.56 -17.36 19.26
C MET A 1 -14.71 -16.39 20.43
N ASN A 2 -14.11 -16.66 21.61
CA ASN A 2 -14.11 -15.77 22.77
C ASN A 2 -13.32 -14.48 22.47
N ASN A 3 -13.60 -13.35 23.17
CA ASN A 3 -12.94 -12.07 22.94
C ASN A 3 -11.41 -12.15 23.11
N LYS A 4 -10.92 -12.84 24.15
CA LYS A 4 -9.47 -13.01 24.37
C LYS A 4 -8.79 -13.75 23.21
N GLN A 5 -9.42 -14.81 22.69
CA GLN A 5 -8.92 -15.57 21.53
C GLN A 5 -8.95 -14.71 20.25
N PHE A 6 -10.00 -13.90 20.08
CA PHE A 6 -10.12 -12.98 18.96
C PHE A 6 -8.96 -11.97 18.94
N PHE A 7 -8.76 -11.23 20.04
CA PHE A 7 -7.70 -10.22 20.10
C PHE A 7 -6.30 -10.83 19.96
N ARG A 8 -6.05 -11.99 20.58
CA ARG A 8 -4.77 -12.70 20.42
C ARG A 8 -4.50 -13.07 18.97
N ARG A 9 -5.49 -13.60 18.24
CA ARG A 9 -5.34 -14.00 16.84
C ARG A 9 -5.20 -12.76 15.93
N MET A 10 -6.02 -11.75 16.16
CA MET A 10 -5.95 -10.48 15.43
C MET A 10 -4.57 -9.84 15.56
N LEU A 11 -4.04 -9.71 16.78
CA LEU A 11 -2.71 -9.15 17.02
C LEU A 11 -1.59 -10.03 16.44
N ALA A 12 -1.71 -11.35 16.51
CA ALA A 12 -0.74 -12.28 15.92
C ALA A 12 -0.64 -12.13 14.40
N LEU A 13 -1.73 -11.74 13.72
CA LEU A 13 -1.74 -11.44 12.30
C LEU A 13 -1.37 -9.99 12.01
N ALA A 14 -1.94 -9.04 12.74
CA ALA A 14 -1.78 -7.61 12.46
C ALA A 14 -0.37 -7.10 12.75
N LEU A 15 0.25 -7.53 13.85
CA LEU A 15 1.54 -6.99 14.29
C LEU A 15 2.69 -7.30 13.31
N PRO A 16 2.89 -8.54 12.83
CA PRO A 16 3.92 -8.80 11.82
C PRO A 16 3.69 -8.04 10.52
N ILE A 17 2.43 -7.86 10.09
CA ILE A 17 2.10 -7.08 8.89
C ILE A 17 2.40 -5.60 9.10
N ALA A 18 2.04 -5.02 10.25
CA ALA A 18 2.36 -3.64 10.58
C ALA A 18 3.87 -3.42 10.66
N LEU A 19 4.61 -4.31 11.33
CA LEU A 19 6.07 -4.24 11.42
C LEU A 19 6.74 -4.39 10.05
N GLN A 20 6.21 -5.25 9.17
CA GLN A 20 6.69 -5.37 7.79
C GLN A 20 6.58 -4.05 7.02
N ASN A 21 5.42 -3.37 7.11
CA ASN A 21 5.22 -2.09 6.43
C ASN A 21 6.08 -0.98 7.06
N LEU A 22 6.19 -0.94 8.39
CA LEU A 22 7.07 0.01 9.08
C LEU A 22 8.53 -0.16 8.65
N LEU A 23 9.00 -1.41 8.59
CA LEU A 23 10.36 -1.72 8.13
C LEU A 23 10.59 -1.27 6.68
N ALA A 24 9.60 -1.48 5.80
CA ALA A 24 9.68 -1.02 4.41
C ALA A 24 9.75 0.51 4.33
N SER A 25 8.95 1.24 5.13
CA SER A 25 9.01 2.71 5.22
C SER A 25 10.35 3.21 5.75
N CYS A 26 10.89 2.59 6.79
CA CYS A 26 12.24 2.92 7.29
C CYS A 26 13.32 2.65 6.24
N GLY A 27 13.22 1.53 5.50
CA GLY A 27 14.13 1.20 4.42
C GLY A 27 14.13 2.26 3.32
N TYR A 28 12.95 2.73 2.91
CA TYR A 28 12.81 3.81 1.94
C TYR A 28 13.45 5.12 2.41
N LEU A 29 13.31 5.49 3.69
CA LEU A 29 13.95 6.68 4.26
C LEU A 29 15.48 6.58 4.24
N VAL A 30 16.01 5.41 4.61
CA VAL A 30 17.47 5.16 4.57
C VAL A 30 18.00 5.23 3.14
N ASP A 31 17.31 4.60 2.19
CA ASP A 31 17.65 4.62 0.77
C ASP A 31 17.71 6.06 0.24
N THR A 32 16.67 6.85 0.52
CA THR A 32 16.60 8.27 0.15
C THR A 32 17.76 9.07 0.76
N ALA A 33 18.04 8.87 2.05
CA ALA A 33 19.13 9.57 2.74
C ALA A 33 20.51 9.24 2.13
N MET A 34 20.75 7.99 1.75
CA MET A 34 22.00 7.56 1.11
C MET A 34 22.17 8.18 -0.28
N VAL A 35 21.10 8.29 -1.06
CA VAL A 35 21.13 8.90 -2.39
C VAL A 35 21.30 10.40 -2.34
N THR A 36 20.85 11.07 -1.27
CA THR A 36 20.98 12.53 -1.11
C THR A 36 22.43 13.00 -1.24
N SER A 37 23.40 12.15 -0.88
CA SER A 37 24.83 12.44 -1.03
C SER A 37 25.33 12.55 -2.49
N LEU A 38 24.53 12.08 -3.47
CA LEU A 38 24.88 12.10 -4.91
C LEU A 38 24.53 13.41 -5.63
N GLY A 39 23.92 14.36 -4.92
CA GLY A 39 23.57 15.68 -5.41
C GLY A 39 22.16 15.78 -6.04
N ASN A 40 21.73 17.02 -6.30
CA ASN A 40 20.36 17.34 -6.65
C ASN A 40 19.87 16.70 -7.95
N VAL A 41 20.73 16.62 -8.98
CA VAL A 41 20.36 15.99 -10.26
C VAL A 41 20.06 14.51 -10.09
N ALA A 42 20.84 13.79 -9.27
CA ALA A 42 20.61 12.38 -8.98
C ALA A 42 19.30 12.17 -8.21
N ILE A 43 19.02 13.02 -7.21
CA ILE A 43 17.76 12.98 -6.44
C ILE A 43 16.57 13.21 -7.37
N SER A 44 16.64 14.21 -8.25
CA SER A 44 15.59 14.50 -9.23
C SER A 44 15.38 13.35 -10.20
N ALA A 45 16.46 12.72 -10.68
CA ALA A 45 16.39 11.56 -11.59
C ALA A 45 15.69 10.37 -10.93
N ILE A 46 16.03 10.04 -9.67
CA ILE A 46 15.33 9.00 -8.90
C ILE A 46 13.88 9.38 -8.67
N GLY A 47 13.60 10.63 -8.29
CA GLY A 47 12.25 11.12 -8.06
C GLY A 47 11.34 10.91 -9.27
N VAL A 48 11.83 11.25 -10.47
CA VAL A 48 11.12 11.02 -11.75
C VAL A 48 10.95 9.52 -12.04
N ALA A 49 12.02 8.74 -11.93
CA ALA A 49 11.96 7.29 -12.17
C ALA A 49 11.01 6.57 -11.18
N SER A 50 10.97 7.01 -9.93
CA SER A 50 10.10 6.45 -8.90
C SER A 50 8.61 6.65 -9.18
N ARG A 51 8.21 7.66 -9.98
CA ARG A 51 6.81 7.83 -10.42
C ARG A 51 6.34 6.62 -11.22
N TRP A 52 7.18 6.10 -12.09
CA TRP A 52 6.88 4.89 -12.86
C TRP A 52 6.79 3.65 -11.98
N SER A 53 7.74 3.47 -11.07
CA SER A 53 7.71 2.37 -10.11
C SER A 53 6.47 2.41 -9.24
N PHE A 54 6.03 3.60 -8.83
CA PHE A 54 4.79 3.79 -8.06
C PHE A 54 3.55 3.33 -8.85
N LEU A 55 3.43 3.69 -10.14
CA LEU A 55 2.34 3.22 -10.99
C LEU A 55 2.32 1.69 -11.09
N MET A 56 3.49 1.06 -11.27
CA MET A 56 3.59 -0.40 -11.33
C MET A 56 3.22 -1.06 -9.99
N ASN A 57 3.61 -0.44 -8.87
CA ASN A 57 3.23 -0.92 -7.54
C ASN A 57 1.71 -0.89 -7.32
N ILE A 58 1.01 0.15 -7.77
CA ILE A 58 -0.46 0.23 -7.69
C ILE A 58 -1.10 -0.92 -8.48
N VAL A 59 -0.65 -1.17 -9.71
CA VAL A 59 -1.17 -2.26 -10.54
C VAL A 59 -0.93 -3.61 -9.88
N THR A 60 0.29 -3.85 -9.39
CA THR A 60 0.65 -5.09 -8.70
C THR A 60 -0.16 -5.28 -7.42
N PHE A 61 -0.33 -4.21 -6.64
CA PHE A 61 -1.13 -4.23 -5.42
C PHE A 61 -2.60 -4.55 -5.69
N GLY A 62 -3.19 -3.98 -6.74
CA GLY A 62 -4.56 -4.27 -7.16
C GLY A 62 -4.77 -5.74 -7.53
N ILE A 63 -3.83 -6.33 -8.30
CA ILE A 63 -3.82 -7.77 -8.65
C ILE A 63 -3.71 -8.62 -7.37
N CYS A 64 -2.80 -8.30 -6.46
CA CYS A 64 -2.58 -9.02 -5.22
C CYS A 64 -3.79 -8.93 -4.28
N SER A 65 -4.41 -7.76 -4.16
CA SER A 65 -5.56 -7.55 -3.26
C SER A 65 -6.80 -8.33 -3.73
N GLY A 66 -7.05 -8.41 -5.05
CA GLY A 66 -8.08 -9.29 -5.61
C GLY A 66 -7.78 -10.77 -5.34
N SER A 67 -6.52 -11.17 -5.50
CA SER A 67 -6.06 -12.54 -5.21
C SER A 67 -6.23 -12.91 -3.73
N ALA A 68 -5.93 -11.99 -2.81
CA ALA A 68 -6.04 -12.20 -1.37
C ALA A 68 -7.44 -12.65 -0.96
N THR A 69 -8.48 -12.06 -1.56
CA THR A 69 -9.88 -12.40 -1.30
C THR A 69 -10.18 -13.87 -1.66
N LEU A 70 -9.82 -14.29 -2.87
CA LEU A 70 -10.03 -15.67 -3.33
C LEU A 70 -9.23 -16.66 -2.50
N ILE A 71 -7.96 -16.35 -2.22
CA ILE A 71 -7.08 -17.25 -1.47
C ILE A 71 -7.59 -17.41 -0.03
N ALA A 72 -7.98 -16.32 0.65
CA ALA A 72 -8.45 -16.39 2.04
C ALA A 72 -9.74 -17.20 2.18
N GLN A 73 -10.70 -17.03 1.24
CA GLN A 73 -11.93 -17.83 1.24
C GLN A 73 -11.65 -19.31 0.89
N SER A 74 -10.84 -19.58 -0.14
CA SER A 74 -10.45 -20.93 -0.51
C SER A 74 -9.65 -21.63 0.59
N TRP A 75 -8.86 -20.90 1.37
CA TRP A 75 -8.18 -21.42 2.54
C TRP A 75 -9.17 -21.89 3.61
N GLY A 76 -10.23 -21.11 3.87
CA GLY A 76 -11.31 -21.51 4.77
C GLY A 76 -12.09 -22.72 4.28
N ALA A 77 -12.33 -22.83 2.97
CA ALA A 77 -13.02 -23.94 2.33
C ALA A 77 -12.15 -25.21 2.19
N GLY A 78 -10.84 -25.14 2.45
CA GLY A 78 -9.90 -26.24 2.18
C GLY A 78 -9.64 -26.50 0.70
N ASP A 79 -10.04 -25.56 -0.18
CA ASP A 79 -9.81 -25.68 -1.63
C ASP A 79 -8.40 -25.24 -2.01
N HIS A 80 -7.47 -26.14 -1.81
CA HIS A 80 -6.07 -25.93 -2.14
C HIS A 80 -5.82 -25.76 -3.66
N ARG A 81 -6.71 -26.30 -4.50
CA ARG A 81 -6.60 -26.18 -5.95
C ARG A 81 -6.84 -24.73 -6.39
N THR A 82 -7.89 -24.09 -5.90
CA THR A 82 -8.19 -22.68 -6.19
C THR A 82 -7.08 -21.77 -5.65
N ILE A 83 -6.49 -22.04 -4.49
CA ILE A 83 -5.33 -21.29 -3.99
C ILE A 83 -4.17 -21.31 -4.99
N ARG A 84 -3.80 -22.50 -5.51
CA ARG A 84 -2.71 -22.65 -6.49
C ARG A 84 -3.02 -21.91 -7.79
N ARG A 85 -4.22 -22.13 -8.33
CA ARG A 85 -4.68 -21.47 -9.57
C ARG A 85 -4.67 -19.94 -9.45
N THR A 86 -5.17 -19.40 -8.34
CA THR A 86 -5.18 -17.96 -8.07
C THR A 86 -3.78 -17.39 -7.96
N THR A 87 -2.90 -18.08 -7.21
CA THR A 87 -1.51 -17.65 -7.06
C THR A 87 -0.76 -17.69 -8.40
N GLY A 88 -0.95 -18.75 -9.19
CA GLY A 88 -0.34 -18.89 -10.51
C GLY A 88 -0.82 -17.82 -11.50
N LEU A 89 -2.12 -17.52 -11.51
CA LEU A 89 -2.68 -16.48 -12.37
C LEU A 89 -2.18 -15.09 -11.97
N ALA A 90 -2.11 -14.81 -10.66
CA ALA A 90 -1.54 -13.56 -10.15
C ALA A 90 -0.05 -13.42 -10.51
N LEU A 91 0.74 -14.49 -10.36
CA LEU A 91 2.15 -14.50 -10.78
C LEU A 91 2.29 -14.20 -12.26
N THR A 92 1.49 -14.87 -13.11
CA THR A 92 1.52 -14.68 -14.57
C THR A 92 1.16 -13.24 -14.93
N ALA A 93 0.12 -12.67 -14.32
CA ALA A 93 -0.29 -11.29 -14.56
C ALA A 93 0.79 -10.28 -14.14
N VAL A 94 1.35 -10.45 -12.93
CA VAL A 94 2.38 -9.54 -12.41
C VAL A 94 3.68 -9.66 -13.19
N ILE A 95 4.11 -10.87 -13.55
CA ILE A 95 5.27 -11.08 -14.41
C ILE A 95 5.04 -10.43 -15.78
N GLY A 96 3.87 -10.64 -16.40
CA GLY A 96 3.54 -10.03 -17.69
C GLY A 96 3.60 -8.49 -17.66
N VAL A 97 2.99 -7.86 -16.65
CA VAL A 97 3.03 -6.40 -16.48
C VAL A 97 4.47 -5.92 -16.20
N SER A 98 5.22 -6.64 -15.36
CA SER A 98 6.61 -6.27 -15.06
C SER A 98 7.53 -6.39 -16.27
N LEU A 99 7.36 -7.45 -17.08
CA LEU A 99 8.13 -7.61 -18.34
C LEU A 99 7.79 -6.51 -19.34
N LEU A 100 6.52 -6.13 -19.46
CA LEU A 100 6.12 -5.00 -20.30
C LEU A 100 6.79 -3.70 -19.82
N TYR A 101 6.80 -3.45 -18.52
CA TYR A 101 7.47 -2.28 -17.93
C TYR A 101 8.98 -2.31 -18.20
N ILE A 102 9.64 -3.46 -17.99
CA ILE A 102 11.07 -3.63 -18.30
C ILE A 102 11.33 -3.34 -19.76
N LEU A 103 10.52 -3.90 -20.67
CA LEU A 103 10.66 -3.67 -22.10
C LEU A 103 10.55 -2.17 -22.44
N MET A 104 9.58 -1.47 -21.87
CA MET A 104 9.45 -0.02 -22.06
C MET A 104 10.66 0.73 -21.49
N ALA A 105 11.16 0.37 -20.31
CA ALA A 105 12.33 0.97 -19.68
C ALA A 105 13.62 0.71 -20.47
N GLN A 106 13.74 -0.42 -21.18
CA GLN A 106 14.90 -0.71 -22.04
C GLN A 106 14.83 0.01 -23.39
N LEU A 107 13.66 0.03 -24.03
CA LEU A 107 13.51 0.57 -25.39
C LEU A 107 13.31 2.09 -25.42
N PHE A 108 12.58 2.65 -24.44
CA PHE A 108 12.15 4.05 -24.45
C PHE A 108 12.46 4.82 -23.14
N PRO A 109 13.61 4.60 -22.46
CA PRO A 109 13.86 5.18 -21.14
C PRO A 109 13.84 6.72 -21.15
N ALA A 110 14.43 7.35 -22.18
CA ALA A 110 14.45 8.80 -22.30
C ALA A 110 13.05 9.39 -22.46
N ARG A 111 12.17 8.73 -23.24
CA ARG A 111 10.75 9.14 -23.37
C ARG A 111 9.98 8.97 -22.07
N MET A 112 10.25 7.91 -21.33
CA MET A 112 9.63 7.70 -20.01
C MET A 112 10.03 8.83 -19.04
N MET A 113 11.29 9.23 -19.02
CA MET A 113 11.77 10.33 -18.19
C MET A 113 11.20 11.68 -18.65
N SER A 114 11.17 11.95 -19.95
CA SER A 114 10.70 13.22 -20.52
C SER A 114 9.19 13.49 -20.33
N LEU A 115 8.39 12.48 -19.95
CA LEU A 115 6.99 12.68 -19.57
C LEU A 115 6.82 13.46 -18.25
N PHE A 116 7.87 13.53 -17.42
CA PHE A 116 7.81 14.16 -16.10
C PHE A 116 8.78 15.34 -15.94
N THR A 117 9.76 15.51 -16.84
CA THR A 117 10.74 16.59 -16.77
C THR A 117 11.31 16.91 -18.14
N ASP A 118 11.59 18.20 -18.40
CA ASP A 118 12.27 18.68 -19.61
C ASP A 118 13.78 18.91 -19.35
N GLU A 119 14.27 18.68 -18.13
CA GLU A 119 15.65 18.92 -17.75
C GLU A 119 16.58 17.83 -18.30
N ALA A 120 17.39 18.18 -19.31
CA ALA A 120 18.26 17.23 -20.03
C ALA A 120 19.21 16.45 -19.10
N ALA A 121 19.80 17.12 -18.10
CA ALA A 121 20.71 16.50 -17.14
C ALA A 121 20.02 15.43 -16.25
N VAL A 122 18.75 15.67 -15.89
CA VAL A 122 17.94 14.71 -15.12
C VAL A 122 17.56 13.52 -15.99
N ILE A 123 17.19 13.76 -17.26
CA ILE A 123 16.86 12.69 -18.22
C ILE A 123 18.07 11.80 -18.45
N GLU A 124 19.23 12.39 -18.76
CA GLU A 124 20.47 11.64 -19.04
C GLU A 124 20.86 10.71 -17.88
N ARG A 125 20.88 11.26 -16.65
CA ARG A 125 21.16 10.48 -15.44
C ARG A 125 20.09 9.44 -15.12
N GLY A 126 18.81 9.77 -15.36
CA GLY A 126 17.69 8.89 -15.10
C GLY A 126 17.57 7.71 -16.05
N VAL A 127 18.09 7.81 -17.29
CA VAL A 127 18.08 6.73 -18.28
C VAL A 127 18.82 5.49 -17.78
N GLY A 128 20.04 5.64 -17.24
CA GLY A 128 20.80 4.54 -16.67
C GLY A 128 20.06 3.91 -15.47
N TYR A 129 19.56 4.76 -14.58
CA TYR A 129 18.84 4.33 -13.40
C TYR A 129 17.56 3.54 -13.74
N ILE A 130 16.66 4.05 -14.58
CA ILE A 130 15.37 3.41 -14.88
C ILE A 130 15.53 2.08 -15.62
N ARG A 131 16.55 1.97 -16.49
CA ARG A 131 16.89 0.70 -17.14
C ARG A 131 17.23 -0.39 -16.14
N MET A 132 18.03 -0.07 -15.14
CA MET A 132 18.46 -1.02 -14.12
C MET A 132 17.34 -1.24 -13.07
N ALA A 133 16.79 -0.18 -12.52
CA ALA A 133 15.74 -0.25 -11.50
C ALA A 133 14.44 -0.94 -12.00
N GLY A 134 14.22 -0.96 -13.33
CA GLY A 134 13.10 -1.67 -13.94
C GLY A 134 13.03 -3.15 -13.56
N PHE A 135 14.17 -3.80 -13.39
CA PHE A 135 14.22 -5.21 -12.98
C PHE A 135 13.77 -5.41 -11.53
N ALA A 136 13.92 -4.40 -10.65
CA ALA A 136 13.45 -4.49 -9.28
C ALA A 136 11.92 -4.65 -9.21
N VAL A 137 11.18 -4.08 -10.16
CA VAL A 137 9.71 -4.19 -10.23
C VAL A 137 9.26 -5.65 -10.41
N LEU A 138 9.99 -6.43 -11.20
CA LEU A 138 9.70 -7.85 -11.37
C LEU A 138 9.86 -8.64 -10.06
N PHE A 139 11.00 -8.48 -9.39
CA PHE A 139 11.25 -9.23 -8.15
C PHE A 139 10.38 -8.77 -6.99
N SER A 140 10.12 -7.46 -6.87
CA SER A 140 9.20 -6.93 -5.86
C SER A 140 7.77 -7.40 -6.11
N GLY A 141 7.32 -7.41 -7.37
CA GLY A 141 6.00 -7.89 -7.75
C GLY A 141 5.80 -9.38 -7.45
N VAL A 142 6.75 -10.21 -7.84
CA VAL A 142 6.75 -11.66 -7.53
C VAL A 142 6.75 -11.87 -6.01
N SER A 143 7.59 -11.14 -5.28
CA SER A 143 7.63 -11.20 -3.81
C SER A 143 6.29 -10.80 -3.18
N LEU A 144 5.61 -9.78 -3.72
CA LEU A 144 4.31 -9.33 -3.23
C LEU A 144 3.20 -10.37 -3.47
N VAL A 145 3.18 -11.03 -4.64
CA VAL A 145 2.22 -12.12 -4.92
C VAL A 145 2.42 -13.29 -3.96
N VAL A 146 3.66 -13.74 -3.77
CA VAL A 146 3.96 -14.84 -2.84
C VAL A 146 3.65 -14.42 -1.40
N SER A 147 4.00 -13.20 -0.99
CA SER A 147 3.63 -12.64 0.33
C SER A 147 2.12 -12.66 0.53
N THR A 148 1.36 -12.28 -0.48
CA THR A 148 -0.10 -12.30 -0.44
C THR A 148 -0.65 -13.72 -0.30
N ALA A 149 -0.10 -14.67 -1.04
CA ALA A 149 -0.53 -16.07 -0.99
C ALA A 149 -0.29 -16.70 0.40
N VAL A 150 0.91 -16.55 0.96
CA VAL A 150 1.24 -17.13 2.29
C VAL A 150 0.53 -16.38 3.41
N ARG A 151 0.37 -15.07 3.32
CA ARG A 151 -0.35 -14.25 4.31
C ARG A 151 -1.84 -14.62 4.35
N SER A 152 -2.47 -14.80 3.18
CA SER A 152 -3.88 -15.18 3.07
C SER A 152 -4.16 -16.60 3.58
N THR A 153 -3.10 -17.44 3.72
CA THR A 153 -3.13 -18.74 4.40
C THR A 153 -2.63 -18.68 5.85
N GLU A 154 -2.69 -17.50 6.48
CA GLU A 154 -2.34 -17.20 7.87
C GLU A 154 -0.84 -17.26 8.22
N ASP A 155 0.05 -17.46 7.26
CA ASP A 155 1.50 -17.36 7.49
C ASP A 155 1.99 -15.93 7.24
N VAL A 156 1.91 -15.07 8.25
CA VAL A 156 2.37 -13.67 8.20
C VAL A 156 3.86 -13.53 8.54
N THR A 157 4.47 -14.58 9.12
CA THR A 157 5.86 -14.54 9.55
C THR A 157 6.83 -14.67 8.38
N THR A 158 6.51 -15.49 7.40
CA THR A 158 7.34 -15.69 6.19
C THR A 158 7.56 -14.40 5.40
N PRO A 159 6.53 -13.61 5.05
CA PRO A 159 6.74 -12.31 4.40
C PRO A 159 7.51 -11.31 5.25
N PHE A 160 7.29 -11.31 6.56
CA PHE A 160 8.00 -10.42 7.48
C PHE A 160 9.50 -10.71 7.51
N ILE A 161 9.91 -11.98 7.64
CA ILE A 161 11.33 -12.37 7.59
C ILE A 161 11.96 -12.01 6.25
N ALA A 162 11.28 -12.29 5.14
CA ALA A 162 11.77 -11.94 3.81
C ALA A 162 11.96 -10.42 3.64
N SER A 163 11.08 -9.61 4.23
CA SER A 163 11.21 -8.15 4.21
C SER A 163 12.39 -7.65 5.03
N ILE A 164 12.68 -8.27 6.17
CA ILE A 164 13.90 -7.96 6.96
C ILE A 164 15.14 -8.20 6.10
N VAL A 165 15.24 -9.36 5.43
CA VAL A 165 16.37 -9.68 4.56
C VAL A 165 16.45 -8.67 3.42
N GLY A 166 15.32 -8.32 2.77
CA GLY A 166 15.29 -7.36 1.68
C GLY A 166 15.80 -5.98 2.11
N VAL A 167 15.28 -5.42 3.21
CA VAL A 167 15.66 -4.08 3.68
C VAL A 167 17.11 -4.04 4.15
N LEU A 168 17.56 -5.02 4.94
CA LEU A 168 18.94 -5.06 5.40
C LEU A 168 19.94 -5.23 4.25
N SER A 169 19.61 -6.11 3.29
CA SER A 169 20.41 -6.29 2.09
C SER A 169 20.47 -5.01 1.25
N ASN A 170 19.35 -4.30 1.11
CA ASN A 170 19.31 -3.04 0.36
C ASN A 170 20.20 -1.98 1.02
N CYS A 171 20.09 -1.78 2.34
CA CYS A 171 20.95 -0.84 3.07
C CYS A 171 22.43 -1.19 2.92
N LEU A 172 22.81 -2.46 3.07
CA LEU A 172 24.18 -2.92 2.93
C LEU A 172 24.70 -2.75 1.51
N LEU A 173 23.93 -3.18 0.52
CA LEU A 173 24.31 -3.10 -0.90
C LEU A 173 24.40 -1.64 -1.37
N ASN A 174 23.50 -0.76 -0.91
CA ASN A 174 23.59 0.67 -1.16
C ASN A 174 24.91 1.23 -0.62
N TYR A 175 25.25 0.92 0.64
CA TYR A 175 26.52 1.36 1.23
C TYR A 175 27.73 0.88 0.42
N CYS A 176 27.71 -0.36 -0.04
CA CYS A 176 28.79 -0.94 -0.83
C CYS A 176 28.88 -0.33 -2.24
N LEU A 177 27.76 -0.26 -2.96
CA LEU A 177 27.73 0.06 -4.40
C LEU A 177 27.66 1.56 -4.68
N ILE A 178 27.00 2.34 -3.83
CA ILE A 178 26.97 3.80 -3.99
C ILE A 178 28.35 4.38 -3.69
N TYR A 179 28.98 3.98 -2.55
CA TYR A 179 30.20 4.60 -2.04
C TYR A 179 31.47 3.82 -2.37
N GLY A 180 31.40 2.67 -3.04
CA GLY A 180 32.57 1.88 -3.42
C GLY A 180 33.31 1.29 -2.23
N ARG A 181 32.59 0.67 -1.29
CA ARG A 181 33.18 0.06 -0.09
C ARG A 181 33.41 -1.45 -0.28
N PHE A 182 34.23 -2.03 0.58
CA PHE A 182 34.58 -3.47 0.57
C PHE A 182 35.18 -3.95 -0.75
N GLY A 183 35.94 -3.09 -1.47
CA GLY A 183 36.59 -3.45 -2.74
C GLY A 183 35.69 -3.42 -3.96
N LEU A 184 34.44 -2.98 -3.82
CA LEU A 184 33.53 -2.79 -4.94
C LEU A 184 33.71 -1.38 -5.56
N PRO A 185 33.47 -1.21 -6.88
CA PRO A 185 33.52 0.10 -7.51
C PRO A 185 32.40 1.02 -7.01
N ALA A 186 32.67 2.32 -6.90
CA ALA A 186 31.66 3.33 -6.61
C ALA A 186 30.83 3.59 -7.89
N LEU A 187 29.63 3.02 -7.95
CA LEU A 187 28.73 3.14 -9.09
C LEU A 187 27.73 4.31 -8.94
N GLY A 188 27.74 5.00 -7.77
CA GLY A 188 26.83 6.14 -7.54
C GLY A 188 25.36 5.78 -7.74
N LEU A 189 24.68 6.52 -8.64
CA LEU A 189 23.23 6.34 -8.90
C LEU A 189 22.88 4.95 -9.47
N GLU A 190 23.69 4.43 -10.36
CA GLU A 190 23.51 3.07 -10.91
C GLU A 190 23.74 2.01 -9.83
N GLY A 191 24.64 2.28 -8.89
CA GLY A 191 24.85 1.46 -7.70
C GLY A 191 23.62 1.34 -6.83
N ALA A 192 22.88 2.44 -6.62
CA ALA A 192 21.61 2.42 -5.91
C ALA A 192 20.54 1.57 -6.62
N ALA A 193 20.45 1.71 -7.96
CA ALA A 193 19.53 0.88 -8.75
C ALA A 193 19.88 -0.60 -8.66
N LEU A 194 21.15 -0.95 -8.81
CA LEU A 194 21.62 -2.34 -8.73
C LEU A 194 21.40 -2.93 -7.32
N ALA A 195 21.68 -2.15 -6.27
CA ALA A 195 21.43 -2.56 -4.89
C ALA A 195 19.95 -2.90 -4.66
N THR A 196 19.06 -2.08 -5.19
CA THR A 196 17.61 -2.33 -5.10
C THR A 196 17.20 -3.61 -5.82
N VAL A 197 17.71 -3.85 -7.04
CA VAL A 197 17.44 -5.08 -7.79
C VAL A 197 17.90 -6.32 -7.02
N LEU A 198 19.15 -6.31 -6.55
CA LEU A 198 19.73 -7.43 -5.80
C LEU A 198 18.99 -7.68 -4.47
N ALA A 199 18.62 -6.62 -3.76
CA ALA A 199 17.85 -6.73 -2.53
C ALA A 199 16.47 -7.33 -2.76
N MET A 200 15.74 -6.89 -3.80
CA MET A 200 14.42 -7.45 -4.14
C MET A 200 14.55 -8.90 -4.63
N MET A 201 15.61 -9.24 -5.33
CA MET A 201 15.92 -10.63 -5.72
C MET A 201 16.17 -11.50 -4.49
N LEU A 202 16.97 -11.04 -3.53
CA LEU A 202 17.22 -11.75 -2.28
C LEU A 202 15.95 -11.90 -1.45
N GLN A 203 15.12 -10.85 -1.37
CA GLN A 203 13.81 -10.93 -0.72
C GLN A 203 12.91 -11.97 -1.37
N ALA A 204 12.80 -11.97 -2.70
CA ALA A 204 12.03 -12.96 -3.45
C ALA A 204 12.58 -14.39 -3.24
N ALA A 205 13.89 -14.58 -3.32
CA ALA A 205 14.51 -15.87 -3.06
C ALA A 205 14.25 -16.36 -1.62
N THR A 206 14.36 -15.47 -0.64
CA THR A 206 14.11 -15.79 0.78
C THR A 206 12.68 -16.23 1.01
N ILE A 207 11.68 -15.50 0.46
CA ILE A 207 10.28 -15.87 0.66
C ILE A 207 9.96 -17.22 0.01
N PHE A 208 10.49 -17.49 -1.19
CA PHE A 208 10.33 -18.79 -1.85
C PHE A 208 11.03 -19.92 -1.07
N ALA A 209 12.23 -19.70 -0.57
CA ALA A 209 12.97 -20.69 0.21
C ALA A 209 12.23 -21.08 1.49
N ILE A 210 11.74 -20.09 2.25
CA ILE A 210 10.97 -20.35 3.48
C ILE A 210 9.63 -21.01 3.14
N ALA A 211 8.92 -20.53 2.10
CA ALA A 211 7.66 -21.13 1.68
C ALA A 211 7.83 -22.59 1.22
N ALA A 212 8.93 -22.90 0.53
CA ALA A 212 9.26 -24.26 0.11
C ALA A 212 9.61 -25.14 1.32
N HIS A 213 10.41 -24.63 2.27
CA HIS A 213 10.75 -25.37 3.50
C HIS A 213 9.50 -25.69 4.33
N LYS A 214 8.58 -24.72 4.46
CA LYS A 214 7.29 -24.89 5.17
C LYS A 214 6.26 -25.70 4.36
N LYS A 215 6.59 -26.13 3.15
CA LYS A 215 5.68 -26.85 2.24
C LYS A 215 4.37 -26.10 2.01
N SER A 216 4.46 -24.78 1.78
CA SER A 216 3.31 -23.91 1.55
C SER A 216 2.41 -24.47 0.43
N VAL A 217 1.10 -24.36 0.62
CA VAL A 217 0.06 -24.99 -0.22
C VAL A 217 0.23 -24.68 -1.72
N PHE A 218 0.61 -23.46 -2.06
CA PHE A 218 0.75 -23.05 -3.45
C PHE A 218 1.95 -23.69 -4.19
N LEU A 219 2.93 -24.27 -3.45
CA LEU A 219 4.10 -24.95 -4.02
C LEU A 219 3.97 -26.47 -4.11
N GLN A 220 2.94 -27.08 -3.50
CA GLN A 220 2.79 -28.53 -3.40
C GLN A 220 2.54 -29.23 -4.74
N ASP A 221 1.82 -28.58 -5.67
CA ASP A 221 1.58 -29.09 -7.02
C ASP A 221 1.71 -27.95 -8.03
N ARG A 222 2.92 -27.84 -8.58
CA ARG A 222 3.28 -26.75 -9.52
C ARG A 222 2.48 -26.80 -10.83
N ARG A 223 1.97 -27.94 -11.24
CA ARG A 223 1.15 -28.06 -12.47
C ARG A 223 -0.17 -27.34 -12.32
N GLN A 224 -0.73 -27.30 -11.12
CA GLN A 224 -1.99 -26.61 -10.86
C GLN A 224 -1.88 -25.08 -10.81
N LEU A 225 -0.66 -24.52 -10.70
CA LEU A 225 -0.44 -23.07 -10.81
C LEU A 225 -0.90 -22.52 -12.16
N PHE A 226 -0.72 -23.29 -13.23
CA PHE A 226 -1.08 -22.89 -14.60
C PHE A 226 -2.32 -23.63 -15.13
N GLY A 227 -3.04 -24.35 -14.28
CA GLY A 227 -4.20 -25.16 -14.63
C GLY A 227 -5.52 -24.38 -14.62
N TRP A 228 -5.51 -23.10 -14.95
CA TRP A 228 -6.71 -22.27 -15.03
C TRP A 228 -7.38 -22.35 -16.42
N ASP A 229 -8.70 -22.29 -16.41
CA ASP A 229 -9.58 -22.23 -17.59
C ASP A 229 -10.16 -20.82 -17.76
N GLY A 230 -10.80 -20.57 -18.91
CA GLY A 230 -11.39 -19.26 -19.22
C GLY A 230 -12.45 -18.81 -18.21
N GLY A 231 -13.23 -19.75 -17.65
CA GLY A 231 -14.24 -19.45 -16.64
C GLY A 231 -13.59 -18.96 -15.33
N PHE A 232 -12.53 -19.61 -14.90
CA PHE A 232 -11.77 -19.21 -13.71
C PHE A 232 -11.10 -17.83 -13.91
N VAL A 233 -10.49 -17.61 -15.08
CA VAL A 233 -9.89 -16.31 -15.43
C VAL A 233 -10.95 -15.21 -15.42
N GLY A 234 -12.13 -15.45 -16.00
CA GLY A 234 -13.25 -14.50 -15.96
C GLY A 234 -13.72 -14.18 -14.54
N LYS A 235 -13.84 -15.18 -13.67
CA LYS A 235 -14.16 -15.01 -12.25
C LYS A 235 -13.10 -14.16 -11.55
N TYR A 236 -11.83 -14.47 -11.76
CA TYR A 236 -10.71 -13.74 -11.17
C TYR A 236 -10.68 -12.26 -11.60
N ILE A 237 -10.82 -11.99 -12.91
CA ILE A 237 -10.87 -10.63 -13.46
C ILE A 237 -12.06 -9.87 -12.87
N GLY A 238 -13.24 -10.50 -12.78
CA GLY A 238 -14.44 -9.88 -12.20
C GLY A 238 -14.30 -9.45 -10.74
N ILE A 239 -13.44 -10.09 -9.97
CA ILE A 239 -13.14 -9.75 -8.57
C ILE A 239 -11.99 -8.75 -8.48
N SER A 240 -10.93 -8.93 -9.26
CA SER A 240 -9.70 -8.14 -9.16
C SER A 240 -9.81 -6.79 -9.86
N THR A 241 -10.54 -6.69 -10.98
CA THR A 241 -10.65 -5.42 -11.73
C THR A 241 -11.27 -4.27 -10.91
N PRO A 242 -12.38 -4.45 -10.16
CA PRO A 242 -12.91 -3.38 -9.34
C PRO A 242 -11.91 -2.91 -8.27
N VAL A 243 -11.10 -3.84 -7.72
CA VAL A 243 -10.08 -3.50 -6.72
C VAL A 243 -8.94 -2.73 -7.38
N LEU A 244 -8.44 -3.19 -8.53
CA LEU A 244 -7.39 -2.50 -9.28
C LEU A 244 -7.82 -1.08 -9.67
N LEU A 245 -9.03 -0.92 -10.23
CA LEU A 245 -9.56 0.39 -10.59
C LEU A 245 -9.74 1.28 -9.36
N ASN A 246 -10.15 0.71 -8.22
CA ASN A 246 -10.25 1.46 -6.97
C ASN A 246 -8.89 2.05 -6.54
N GLU A 247 -7.84 1.24 -6.55
CA GLU A 247 -6.50 1.70 -6.17
C GLU A 247 -5.97 2.76 -7.14
N MET A 248 -6.17 2.57 -8.45
CA MET A 248 -5.76 3.54 -9.46
C MET A 248 -6.49 4.88 -9.30
N LEU A 249 -7.82 4.84 -9.16
CA LEU A 249 -8.61 6.06 -9.00
C LEU A 249 -8.36 6.72 -7.65
N TRP A 250 -8.16 5.95 -6.58
CA TRP A 250 -7.73 6.50 -5.30
C TRP A 250 -6.42 7.28 -5.42
N ALA A 251 -5.43 6.70 -6.10
CA ALA A 251 -4.15 7.37 -6.32
C ALA A 251 -4.28 8.64 -7.17
N VAL A 252 -5.11 8.63 -8.22
CA VAL A 252 -5.39 9.84 -9.01
C VAL A 252 -6.12 10.89 -8.17
N GLY A 253 -7.13 10.49 -7.40
CA GLY A 253 -7.91 11.40 -6.55
C GLY A 253 -7.06 12.10 -5.47
N THR A 254 -6.18 11.36 -4.79
CA THR A 254 -5.26 11.94 -3.81
C THR A 254 -4.22 12.87 -4.43
N ASN A 255 -3.79 12.59 -5.67
CA ASN A 255 -2.95 13.54 -6.42
C ASN A 255 -3.72 14.83 -6.78
N ILE A 256 -5.01 14.74 -7.14
CA ILE A 256 -5.85 15.93 -7.39
C ILE A 256 -5.98 16.76 -6.11
N TYR A 257 -6.18 16.14 -4.93
CA TYR A 257 -6.15 16.84 -3.65
C TYR A 257 -4.83 17.60 -3.46
N SER A 258 -3.70 16.92 -3.66
CA SER A 258 -2.37 17.52 -3.54
C SER A 258 -2.18 18.68 -4.52
N MET A 259 -2.68 18.57 -5.77
CA MET A 259 -2.61 19.65 -6.77
C MET A 259 -3.41 20.88 -6.38
N ILE A 260 -4.62 20.70 -5.82
CA ILE A 260 -5.45 21.82 -5.36
C ILE A 260 -4.78 22.50 -4.16
N LEU A 261 -4.30 21.72 -3.19
CA LEU A 261 -3.64 22.23 -1.98
C LEU A 261 -2.30 22.91 -2.29
N ALA A 262 -1.53 22.41 -3.26
CA ALA A 262 -0.26 23.01 -3.65
C ALA A 262 -0.43 24.46 -4.20
N ARG A 263 -1.58 24.77 -4.78
CA ARG A 263 -1.90 26.11 -5.27
C ARG A 263 -2.31 27.10 -4.18
N GLN A 264 -2.45 26.65 -2.93
CA GLN A 264 -2.83 27.48 -1.77
C GLN A 264 -1.62 28.06 -1.02
N GLY A 265 -0.43 28.05 -1.64
CA GLY A 265 0.80 28.62 -1.11
C GLY A 265 1.84 27.56 -0.74
N SER A 266 3.11 27.88 -1.02
CA SER A 266 4.24 26.97 -0.81
C SER A 266 4.45 26.61 0.66
N GLU A 267 4.26 27.56 1.56
CA GLU A 267 4.39 27.37 3.00
C GLU A 267 3.35 26.35 3.53
N ASN A 268 2.09 26.53 3.16
CA ASN A 268 1.01 25.62 3.53
C ASN A 268 1.20 24.21 2.95
N PHE A 269 1.68 24.14 1.70
CA PHE A 269 1.94 22.86 1.06
C PHE A 269 3.14 22.13 1.65
N ALA A 270 4.19 22.85 2.09
CA ALA A 270 5.29 22.28 2.84
C ALA A 270 4.80 21.66 4.17
N ALA A 271 3.94 22.39 4.90
CA ALA A 271 3.29 21.88 6.11
C ALA A 271 2.47 20.61 5.85
N TYR A 272 1.70 20.59 4.75
CA TYR A 272 0.90 19.42 4.33
C TYR A 272 1.78 18.22 3.95
N THR A 273 2.91 18.44 3.30
CA THR A 273 3.86 17.39 2.94
C THR A 273 4.46 16.72 4.18
N VAL A 274 4.88 17.53 5.17
CA VAL A 274 5.38 17.01 6.44
C VAL A 274 4.29 16.26 7.21
N PHE A 275 3.07 16.81 7.24
CA PHE A 275 1.91 16.14 7.81
C PHE A 275 1.68 14.76 7.16
N ASN A 276 1.69 14.65 5.83
CA ASN A 276 1.51 13.38 5.13
C ASN A 276 2.60 12.36 5.48
N SER A 277 3.84 12.78 5.58
CA SER A 277 4.95 11.88 5.97
C SER A 277 4.75 11.29 7.37
N ILE A 278 4.24 12.10 8.30
CA ILE A 278 3.92 11.64 9.66
C ILE A 278 2.69 10.73 9.64
N HIS A 279 1.65 11.10 8.89
CA HIS A 279 0.45 10.30 8.70
C HIS A 279 0.76 8.88 8.22
N GLU A 280 1.63 8.71 7.22
CA GLU A 280 2.02 7.41 6.68
C GLU A 280 2.60 6.47 7.76
N VAL A 281 3.40 7.00 8.70
CA VAL A 281 3.96 6.21 9.81
C VAL A 281 2.87 5.66 10.73
N PHE A 282 1.85 6.47 11.03
CA PHE A 282 0.72 6.02 11.85
C PHE A 282 -0.22 5.08 11.08
N PHE A 283 -0.35 5.28 9.77
CA PHE A 283 -1.26 4.51 8.91
C PHE A 283 -0.86 3.04 8.78
N VAL A 284 0.41 2.72 8.93
CA VAL A 284 0.95 1.33 8.89
C VAL A 284 0.20 0.39 9.85
N PHE A 285 -0.17 0.87 11.04
CA PHE A 285 -0.89 0.07 12.03
C PHE A 285 -2.30 -0.29 11.57
N PHE A 286 -2.96 0.62 10.86
CA PHE A 286 -4.29 0.38 10.27
C PHE A 286 -4.22 -0.61 9.11
N ILE A 287 -3.18 -0.55 8.28
CA ILE A 287 -2.93 -1.54 7.22
C ILE A 287 -2.82 -2.94 7.84
N GLY A 288 -2.07 -3.09 8.93
CA GLY A 288 -1.92 -4.36 9.64
C GLY A 288 -3.26 -4.92 10.12
N LEU A 289 -4.06 -4.08 10.78
CA LEU A 289 -5.37 -4.45 11.30
C LEU A 289 -6.37 -4.82 10.18
N CYS A 290 -6.40 -4.04 9.09
CA CYS A 290 -7.27 -4.30 7.94
C CYS A 290 -6.94 -5.63 7.26
N ASN A 291 -5.65 -5.91 7.03
CA ASN A 291 -5.22 -7.19 6.47
C ASN A 291 -5.55 -8.37 7.38
N ALA A 292 -5.33 -8.25 8.70
CA ALA A 292 -5.72 -9.28 9.66
C ALA A 292 -7.24 -9.53 9.64
N CYS A 293 -8.03 -8.47 9.60
CA CYS A 293 -9.48 -8.55 9.45
C CYS A 293 -9.86 -9.30 8.16
N ALA A 294 -9.27 -8.93 7.02
CA ALA A 294 -9.55 -9.56 5.73
C ALA A 294 -9.25 -11.05 5.72
N ILE A 295 -8.13 -11.48 6.30
CA ILE A 295 -7.76 -12.89 6.42
C ILE A 295 -8.78 -13.65 7.27
N MET A 296 -9.13 -13.11 8.44
CA MET A 296 -10.06 -13.77 9.38
C MET A 296 -11.48 -13.84 8.81
N VAL A 297 -11.97 -12.76 8.20
CA VAL A 297 -13.30 -12.68 7.55
C VAL A 297 -13.36 -13.61 6.36
N GLY A 298 -12.40 -13.54 5.43
CA GLY A 298 -12.36 -14.38 4.25
C GLY A 298 -12.35 -15.86 4.61
N LYS A 299 -11.50 -16.27 5.55
CA LYS A 299 -11.46 -17.64 6.06
C LYS A 299 -12.80 -18.09 6.62
N SER A 300 -13.46 -17.28 7.47
CA SER A 300 -14.75 -17.66 8.06
C SER A 300 -15.87 -17.80 7.02
N ILE A 301 -15.83 -17.01 5.94
CA ILE A 301 -16.78 -17.15 4.81
C ILE A 301 -16.52 -18.48 4.09
N GLY A 302 -15.26 -18.79 3.78
CA GLY A 302 -14.88 -20.05 3.14
C GLY A 302 -15.23 -21.28 3.98
N GLU A 303 -15.14 -21.19 5.31
CA GLU A 303 -15.61 -22.23 6.25
C GLU A 303 -17.15 -22.36 6.28
N LYS A 304 -17.88 -21.59 5.46
CA LYS A 304 -19.35 -21.53 5.44
C LYS A 304 -19.96 -21.08 6.78
N LYS A 305 -19.26 -20.15 7.48
CA LYS A 305 -19.68 -19.59 8.77
C LYS A 305 -19.94 -18.08 8.64
N PRO A 306 -21.00 -17.65 7.90
CA PRO A 306 -21.27 -16.22 7.63
C PRO A 306 -21.55 -15.42 8.91
N ASP A 307 -22.17 -16.02 9.93
CA ASP A 307 -22.42 -15.35 11.20
C ASP A 307 -21.13 -15.11 12.00
N GLU A 308 -20.14 -16.00 11.89
CA GLU A 308 -18.84 -15.80 12.51
C GLU A 308 -18.08 -14.68 11.77
N ALA A 309 -18.10 -14.67 10.45
CA ALA A 309 -17.53 -13.61 9.62
C ALA A 309 -18.13 -12.24 9.99
N TYR A 310 -19.46 -12.16 10.13
CA TYR A 310 -20.17 -10.96 10.58
C TYR A 310 -19.72 -10.49 11.97
N LYS A 311 -19.60 -11.42 12.94
CA LYS A 311 -19.13 -11.10 14.30
C LYS A 311 -17.67 -10.65 14.30
N ILE A 312 -16.79 -11.25 13.50
CA ILE A 312 -15.39 -10.85 13.36
C ILE A 312 -15.30 -9.43 12.78
N ALA A 313 -16.03 -9.16 11.70
CA ALA A 313 -16.09 -7.84 11.09
C ALA A 313 -16.61 -6.78 12.09
N GLY A 314 -17.66 -7.08 12.85
CA GLY A 314 -18.20 -6.18 13.89
C GLY A 314 -17.21 -5.89 15.01
N LYS A 315 -16.47 -6.89 15.49
CA LYS A 315 -15.42 -6.67 16.50
C LYS A 315 -14.30 -5.78 15.98
N ASN A 316 -13.92 -5.93 14.70
CA ASN A 316 -12.92 -5.06 14.08
C ASN A 316 -13.44 -3.63 13.88
N LEU A 317 -14.74 -3.45 13.54
CA LEU A 317 -15.39 -2.14 13.47
C LEU A 317 -15.45 -1.40 14.83
N ILE A 318 -15.34 -2.13 15.94
CA ILE A 318 -15.18 -1.54 17.28
C ILE A 318 -13.70 -1.33 17.60
N ALA A 319 -12.83 -2.25 17.20
CA ALA A 319 -11.40 -2.16 17.51
C ALA A 319 -10.71 -1.00 16.78
N ILE A 320 -11.12 -0.71 15.53
CA ILE A 320 -10.44 0.32 14.72
C ILE A 320 -10.64 1.74 15.26
N PRO A 321 -11.83 2.17 15.69
CA PRO A 321 -12.00 3.48 16.36
C PRO A 321 -11.19 3.58 17.66
N VAL A 322 -11.11 2.50 18.45
CA VAL A 322 -10.31 2.48 19.68
C VAL A 322 -8.82 2.66 19.34
N LEU A 323 -8.31 1.92 18.38
CA LEU A 323 -6.93 2.09 17.89
C LEU A 323 -6.71 3.51 17.35
N SER A 324 -7.67 4.03 16.60
CA SER A 324 -7.61 5.40 16.04
C SER A 324 -7.57 6.46 17.14
N LEU A 325 -8.33 6.30 18.21
CA LEU A 325 -8.29 7.23 19.36
C LEU A 325 -6.94 7.17 20.06
N VAL A 326 -6.38 5.97 20.27
CA VAL A 326 -5.08 5.82 20.91
C VAL A 326 -3.98 6.45 20.05
N LEU A 327 -3.91 6.10 18.78
CA LEU A 327 -2.89 6.63 17.87
C LEU A 327 -3.10 8.11 17.57
N GLY A 328 -4.34 8.57 17.45
CA GLY A 328 -4.66 9.97 17.25
C GLY A 328 -4.28 10.82 18.46
N THR A 329 -4.55 10.35 19.69
CA THR A 329 -4.08 11.01 20.90
C THR A 329 -2.55 11.06 20.96
N LEU A 330 -1.89 9.94 20.65
CA LEU A 330 -0.42 9.86 20.60
C LEU A 330 0.14 10.86 19.58
N GLN A 331 -0.44 10.94 18.38
CA GLN A 331 -0.07 11.90 17.33
C GLN A 331 -0.22 13.36 17.83
N ILE A 332 -1.35 13.68 18.47
CA ILE A 332 -1.60 15.02 19.01
C ILE A 332 -0.58 15.37 20.11
N VAL A 333 -0.29 14.46 21.04
CA VAL A 333 0.65 14.69 22.12
C VAL A 333 2.08 14.85 21.59
N LEU A 334 2.49 14.02 20.65
CA LEU A 334 3.83 14.01 20.10
C LEU A 334 4.06 15.00 18.94
N ARG A 335 3.04 15.80 18.53
CA ARG A 335 3.14 16.67 17.36
C ARG A 335 4.32 17.63 17.38
N HIS A 336 4.52 18.33 18.51
CA HIS A 336 5.64 19.28 18.60
C HIS A 336 7.02 18.62 18.63
N PRO A 337 7.30 17.58 19.45
CA PRO A 337 8.54 16.82 19.34
C PRO A 337 8.84 16.29 17.94
N ILE A 338 7.82 15.74 17.25
CA ILE A 338 7.99 15.19 15.89
C ILE A 338 8.30 16.31 14.90
N LEU A 339 7.56 17.43 14.94
CA LEU A 339 7.77 18.56 14.03
C LEU A 339 9.12 19.23 14.24
N HIS A 340 9.65 19.27 15.47
CA HIS A 340 11.01 19.76 15.72
C HIS A 340 12.09 18.94 14.99
N LEU A 341 11.89 17.63 14.81
CA LEU A 341 12.80 16.78 14.04
C LEU A 341 12.71 17.05 12.52
N MET A 342 11.59 17.60 12.04
CA MET A 342 11.35 17.82 10.60
C MET A 342 11.88 19.17 10.07
N GLN A 343 12.40 20.05 10.93
CA GLN A 343 13.10 21.30 10.60
C GLN A 343 12.36 22.17 9.57
N LEU A 344 11.08 22.46 9.79
CA LEU A 344 10.31 23.37 8.95
C LEU A 344 10.91 24.79 9.04
N GLU A 345 11.10 25.42 7.88
CA GLU A 345 11.83 26.71 7.74
C GLU A 345 11.09 27.88 8.39
N THR A 346 9.74 27.85 8.43
CA THR A 346 8.94 28.95 8.94
C THR A 346 8.06 28.55 10.13
N ALA A 347 7.84 29.51 11.04
CA ALA A 347 6.94 29.30 12.17
C ALA A 347 5.48 29.07 11.73
N GLY A 348 5.05 29.68 10.60
CA GLY A 348 3.73 29.49 10.04
C GLY A 348 3.50 28.08 9.51
N ALA A 349 4.48 27.52 8.77
CA ALA A 349 4.42 26.13 8.32
C ALA A 349 4.40 25.15 9.50
N HIS A 350 5.19 25.41 10.54
CA HIS A 350 5.19 24.60 11.77
C HIS A 350 3.82 24.60 12.46
N GLN A 351 3.18 25.78 12.59
CA GLN A 351 1.86 25.89 13.19
C GLN A 351 0.80 25.19 12.35
N THR A 352 0.80 25.42 11.02
CA THR A 352 -0.12 24.76 10.09
C THR A 352 0.02 23.22 10.15
N ALA A 353 1.23 22.71 10.18
CA ALA A 353 1.47 21.27 10.31
C ALA A 353 0.98 20.72 11.66
N ALA A 354 1.19 21.47 12.76
CA ALA A 354 0.69 21.09 14.09
C ALA A 354 -0.83 21.02 14.12
N ASP A 355 -1.51 22.00 13.52
CA ASP A 355 -2.97 22.06 13.44
C ASP A 355 -3.54 20.93 12.57
N LEU A 356 -2.88 20.59 11.44
CA LEU A 356 -3.24 19.44 10.62
C LEU A 356 -3.09 18.13 11.36
N LEU A 357 -2.04 17.97 12.18
CA LEU A 357 -1.85 16.78 13.01
C LEU A 357 -2.95 16.65 14.08
N VAL A 358 -3.39 17.76 14.68
CA VAL A 358 -4.52 17.76 15.62
C VAL A 358 -5.82 17.39 14.91
N LEU A 359 -6.12 18.05 13.79
CA LEU A 359 -7.30 17.79 12.98
C LEU A 359 -7.39 16.30 12.60
N HIS A 360 -6.31 15.77 12.02
CA HIS A 360 -6.25 14.38 11.60
C HIS A 360 -6.36 13.42 12.78
N GLY A 361 -5.67 13.68 13.89
CA GLY A 361 -5.75 12.84 15.09
C GLY A 361 -7.18 12.73 15.64
N LEU A 362 -7.95 13.83 15.60
CA LEU A 362 -9.36 13.84 15.98
C LEU A 362 -10.26 13.10 14.97
N LEU A 363 -9.95 13.21 13.68
CA LEU A 363 -10.73 12.59 12.61
C LEU A 363 -10.31 11.15 12.29
N MET A 364 -9.21 10.64 12.86
CA MET A 364 -8.74 9.25 12.62
C MET A 364 -9.84 8.19 12.74
N PRO A 365 -10.74 8.20 13.75
CA PRO A 365 -11.81 7.20 13.80
C PRO A 365 -12.74 7.28 12.60
N LEU A 366 -13.09 8.49 12.17
CA LEU A 366 -13.95 8.71 11.00
C LEU A 366 -13.29 8.25 9.69
N ILE A 367 -11.99 8.47 9.55
CA ILE A 367 -11.21 8.10 8.35
C ILE A 367 -11.00 6.58 8.26
N ASN A 368 -10.67 5.95 9.38
CA ASN A 368 -10.25 4.54 9.36
C ASN A 368 -11.41 3.53 9.40
N VAL A 369 -12.60 3.91 9.86
CA VAL A 369 -13.77 3.02 9.82
C VAL A 369 -14.14 2.62 8.40
N PRO A 370 -14.33 3.53 7.43
CA PRO A 370 -14.60 3.15 6.06
C PRO A 370 -13.40 2.48 5.36
N TYR A 371 -12.18 2.83 5.72
CA TYR A 371 -10.99 2.12 5.22
C TYR A 371 -11.03 0.63 5.60
N LEU A 372 -11.28 0.32 6.89
CA LEU A 372 -11.47 -1.07 7.33
C LEU A 372 -12.66 -1.73 6.61
N ALA A 373 -13.78 -1.02 6.46
CA ALA A 373 -14.96 -1.58 5.82
C ALA A 373 -14.69 -1.96 4.36
N VAL A 374 -14.06 -1.08 3.58
CA VAL A 374 -13.78 -1.34 2.16
C VAL A 374 -12.67 -2.37 2.01
N VAL A 375 -11.51 -2.16 2.63
CA VAL A 375 -10.31 -2.98 2.42
C VAL A 375 -10.36 -4.29 3.23
N GLY A 376 -10.78 -4.21 4.49
CA GLY A 376 -10.75 -5.35 5.41
C GLY A 376 -11.99 -6.23 5.37
N ILE A 377 -13.18 -5.66 5.08
CA ILE A 377 -14.46 -6.38 5.19
C ILE A 377 -15.06 -6.68 3.81
N PHE A 378 -15.34 -5.65 3.00
CA PHE A 378 -16.07 -5.84 1.74
C PHE A 378 -15.24 -6.58 0.69
N ARG A 379 -13.93 -6.27 0.59
CA ARG A 379 -13.03 -7.04 -0.29
C ARG A 379 -12.97 -8.50 0.13
N ALA A 380 -12.73 -8.77 1.41
CA ALA A 380 -12.68 -10.14 1.94
C ALA A 380 -14.01 -10.88 1.79
N GLY A 381 -15.11 -10.14 1.87
CA GLY A 381 -16.46 -10.65 1.64
C GLY A 381 -16.84 -10.85 0.18
N GLY A 382 -15.97 -10.49 -0.78
CA GLY A 382 -16.26 -10.63 -2.22
C GLY A 382 -17.12 -9.51 -2.83
N ASP A 383 -17.43 -8.47 -2.05
CA ASP A 383 -18.24 -7.33 -2.51
C ASP A 383 -17.36 -6.15 -2.99
N THR A 384 -16.38 -6.48 -3.84
CA THR A 384 -15.37 -5.54 -4.35
C THR A 384 -15.98 -4.39 -5.13
N LYS A 385 -17.08 -4.63 -5.88
CA LYS A 385 -17.77 -3.59 -6.65
C LYS A 385 -18.39 -2.52 -5.76
N TYR A 386 -19.03 -2.90 -4.66
CA TYR A 386 -19.59 -1.93 -3.73
C TYR A 386 -18.51 -1.08 -3.08
N GLY A 387 -17.42 -1.71 -2.64
CA GLY A 387 -16.25 -1.00 -2.12
C GLY A 387 -15.72 0.03 -3.11
N PHE A 388 -15.56 -0.36 -4.37
CA PHE A 388 -15.14 0.53 -5.46
C PHE A 388 -16.07 1.74 -5.62
N TYR A 389 -17.39 1.54 -5.71
CA TYR A 389 -18.32 2.65 -5.91
C TYR A 389 -18.36 3.62 -4.73
N VAL A 390 -18.34 3.11 -3.50
CA VAL A 390 -18.38 3.96 -2.30
C VAL A 390 -17.09 4.75 -2.16
N ASP A 391 -15.94 4.10 -2.35
CA ASP A 391 -14.64 4.72 -2.19
C ASP A 391 -14.39 5.79 -3.26
N THR A 392 -14.50 5.39 -4.53
CA THR A 392 -14.30 6.29 -5.68
C THR A 392 -15.36 7.40 -5.73
N GLY A 393 -16.63 7.06 -5.48
CA GLY A 393 -17.71 8.05 -5.46
C GLY A 393 -17.52 9.11 -4.38
N SER A 394 -17.05 8.74 -3.19
CA SER A 394 -16.78 9.69 -2.11
C SER A 394 -15.66 10.67 -2.46
N ILE A 395 -14.60 10.20 -3.10
CA ILE A 395 -13.47 11.06 -3.52
C ILE A 395 -13.90 12.01 -4.63
N TYR A 396 -14.47 11.49 -5.72
CA TYR A 396 -14.69 12.26 -6.94
C TYR A 396 -15.98 13.10 -6.91
N CYS A 397 -17.05 12.59 -6.28
CA CYS A 397 -18.33 13.30 -6.23
C CYS A 397 -18.47 14.21 -5.02
N ILE A 398 -17.64 14.04 -3.97
CA ILE A 398 -17.77 14.83 -2.74
C ILE A 398 -16.45 15.47 -2.35
N GLY A 399 -15.40 14.71 -2.10
CA GLY A 399 -14.14 15.21 -1.57
C GLY A 399 -13.48 16.25 -2.46
N ILE A 400 -13.28 15.93 -3.76
CA ILE A 400 -12.71 16.86 -4.73
C ILE A 400 -13.57 18.11 -4.93
N PRO A 401 -14.89 18.02 -5.17
CA PRO A 401 -15.74 19.20 -5.27
C PRO A 401 -15.76 20.09 -4.03
N VAL A 402 -15.81 19.49 -2.83
CA VAL A 402 -15.80 20.26 -1.57
C VAL A 402 -14.46 20.99 -1.40
N LEU A 403 -13.34 20.29 -1.61
CA LEU A 403 -12.01 20.90 -1.52
C LEU A 403 -11.85 22.01 -2.56
N TRP A 404 -12.25 21.77 -3.80
CA TRP A 404 -12.18 22.76 -4.88
C TRP A 404 -13.02 24.00 -4.55
N TYR A 405 -14.27 23.82 -4.07
CA TYR A 405 -15.14 24.91 -3.67
C TYR A 405 -14.52 25.74 -2.54
N MET A 406 -14.01 25.08 -1.50
CA MET A 406 -13.39 25.77 -0.38
C MET A 406 -12.12 26.51 -0.79
N ALA A 407 -11.32 25.94 -1.69
CA ALA A 407 -10.04 26.50 -2.14
C ALA A 407 -10.20 27.72 -3.04
N TYR A 408 -11.25 27.77 -3.88
CA TYR A 408 -11.38 28.81 -4.91
C TYR A 408 -12.60 29.72 -4.75
N MET A 409 -13.60 29.32 -3.98
CA MET A 409 -14.85 30.07 -3.83
C MET A 409 -15.05 30.64 -2.41
N THR A 410 -14.16 30.29 -1.46
CA THR A 410 -14.24 30.79 -0.10
C THR A 410 -12.90 31.34 0.38
N ASN A 411 -12.94 32.10 1.49
CA ASN A 411 -11.74 32.57 2.18
C ASN A 411 -11.37 31.64 3.36
N ALA A 412 -11.58 30.32 3.22
CA ALA A 412 -11.29 29.35 4.26
C ALA A 412 -9.79 29.27 4.53
N SER A 413 -9.41 29.08 5.78
CA SER A 413 -8.01 28.77 6.11
C SER A 413 -7.60 27.41 5.54
N PHE A 414 -6.29 27.20 5.34
CA PHE A 414 -5.77 25.95 4.79
C PHE A 414 -6.21 24.72 5.60
N VAL A 415 -6.18 24.81 6.93
CA VAL A 415 -6.64 23.74 7.82
C VAL A 415 -8.15 23.49 7.67
N ALA A 416 -8.95 24.54 7.49
CA ALA A 416 -10.39 24.41 7.25
C ALA A 416 -10.69 23.74 5.89
N MET A 417 -9.89 24.01 4.85
CA MET A 417 -10.02 23.33 3.54
C MET A 417 -9.78 21.83 3.68
N VAL A 418 -8.71 21.43 4.38
CA VAL A 418 -8.40 20.01 4.65
C VAL A 418 -9.49 19.38 5.54
N ALA A 419 -9.99 20.10 6.53
CA ALA A 419 -11.10 19.62 7.37
C ALA A 419 -12.38 19.40 6.55
N GLY A 420 -12.75 20.35 5.70
CA GLY A 420 -13.91 20.22 4.80
C GLY A 420 -13.80 19.04 3.85
N MET A 421 -12.60 18.83 3.28
CA MET A 421 -12.30 17.67 2.44
C MET A 421 -12.54 16.36 3.21
N TYR A 422 -11.96 16.19 4.39
CA TYR A 422 -12.12 14.96 5.19
C TYR A 422 -13.56 14.77 5.67
N LEU A 423 -14.21 15.79 6.19
CA LEU A 423 -15.59 15.68 6.68
C LEU A 423 -16.54 15.37 5.51
N GLY A 424 -16.41 16.07 4.39
CA GLY A 424 -17.23 15.84 3.21
C GLY A 424 -17.10 14.41 2.68
N GLU A 425 -15.86 13.94 2.50
CA GLU A 425 -15.62 12.59 1.99
C GLU A 425 -16.04 11.50 2.97
N TYR A 426 -15.59 11.58 4.23
CA TYR A 426 -15.64 10.43 5.14
C TYR A 426 -16.93 10.29 5.93
N ILE A 427 -17.75 11.34 6.14
CA ILE A 427 -19.04 11.22 6.83
C ILE A 427 -19.99 10.31 6.05
N LEU A 428 -20.26 10.65 4.78
CA LEU A 428 -21.19 9.87 3.94
C LEU A 428 -20.63 8.49 3.64
N LYS A 429 -19.33 8.39 3.36
CA LYS A 429 -18.63 7.13 3.15
C LYS A 429 -18.79 6.18 4.35
N THR A 430 -18.62 6.69 5.57
CA THR A 430 -18.81 5.91 6.79
C THR A 430 -20.25 5.43 6.93
N LEU A 431 -21.24 6.29 6.68
CA LEU A 431 -22.65 5.93 6.78
C LEU A 431 -23.01 4.82 5.77
N PHE A 432 -22.59 4.93 4.51
CA PHE A 432 -22.80 3.91 3.49
C PHE A 432 -22.10 2.59 3.84
N CYS A 433 -20.89 2.64 4.35
CA CYS A 433 -20.17 1.46 4.81
C CYS A 433 -20.86 0.75 5.97
N LEU A 434 -21.33 1.49 6.99
CA LEU A 434 -22.06 0.92 8.13
C LEU A 434 -23.42 0.35 7.72
N GLN A 435 -24.15 1.01 6.81
CA GLN A 435 -25.40 0.50 6.25
C GLN A 435 -25.15 -0.81 5.49
N ARG A 436 -24.10 -0.87 4.64
CA ARG A 436 -23.74 -2.07 3.91
C ARG A 436 -23.35 -3.22 4.83
N TYR A 437 -22.55 -2.93 5.86
CA TYR A 437 -22.21 -3.90 6.89
C TYR A 437 -23.44 -4.50 7.53
N LYS A 438 -24.39 -3.67 8.02
CA LYS A 438 -25.64 -4.13 8.64
C LYS A 438 -26.50 -4.98 7.71
N SER A 439 -26.52 -4.67 6.42
CA SER A 439 -27.31 -5.41 5.42
C SER A 439 -26.82 -6.83 5.15
N ARG A 440 -25.61 -7.19 5.58
CA ARG A 440 -24.91 -8.46 5.31
C ARG A 440 -24.72 -8.80 3.83
N LYS A 441 -25.13 -7.95 2.88
CA LYS A 441 -25.03 -8.17 1.43
C LYS A 441 -23.58 -8.23 0.91
N TRP A 442 -22.61 -7.89 1.76
CA TRP A 442 -21.18 -7.97 1.47
C TRP A 442 -20.62 -9.40 1.63
N ILE A 443 -21.33 -10.31 2.31
CA ILE A 443 -20.93 -11.70 2.51
C ILE A 443 -21.30 -12.49 1.26
N ARG A 444 -20.32 -12.79 0.43
CA ARG A 444 -20.47 -13.57 -0.80
C ARG A 444 -19.48 -14.73 -0.77
N ASP A 445 -19.97 -15.94 -0.96
CA ASP A 445 -19.15 -17.13 -1.10
C ASP A 445 -18.56 -17.15 -2.51
N LEU A 446 -17.24 -17.15 -2.57
CA LEU A 446 -16.46 -17.18 -3.81
C LEU A 446 -15.65 -18.49 -3.94
N ALA A 447 -15.63 -19.34 -2.90
CA ALA A 447 -14.92 -20.60 -2.89
C ALA A 447 -15.65 -21.70 -3.68
#